data_3fcc81dc8dd4512abe8c2004798efbf0
#
_entry.id   3fcc81dc8dd4512abe8c2004798efbf0
#
_cell.length_a   1.000
_cell.length_b   1.000
_cell.length_c   1.000
_cell.angle_alpha   90.00
_cell.angle_beta   90.00
_cell.angle_gamma   90.00
#
_symmetry.space_group_name_H-M   'P 1'
#
loop_
_entity.id
_entity.type
_entity.pdbx_description
1 polymer ?
#
loop_
_entity_poly.entity_id
_entity_poly.type
_entity_poly.pdbx_seq_one_letter_code
_entity_poly.pdbx_strand_id
1 'polypeptide(L)'
;ITQHWRDGATPVVMAGMVGSNVGWKNAPYLPLPAAFSDIGQQLTAVGDNIWIIPGLCVCRDDNYNVMRGEETQLLGARALAPSSVYVMPGTHCKWVLADRLQIHDFRTVLTGELHHLLLQHSLIGAGLPPQEMSADAFAAGLQRGINNPAVLPQLFEVRASH
;
A
#
# COMPACT_ATOMS: atom_id res chain seq x y z
N ILE A 1 -25.77 2.24 3.00
CA ILE A 1 -25.15 2.75 1.76
C ILE A 1 -25.55 1.91 0.55
N THR A 2 -25.66 0.58 0.68
CA THR A 2 -25.92 -0.32 -0.46
C THR A 2 -27.39 -0.52 -0.79
N GLN A 3 -28.32 -0.07 0.03
CA GLN A 3 -29.77 -0.36 -0.11
C GLN A 3 -30.40 0.15 -1.41
N HIS A 4 -29.85 1.21 -2.00
CA HIS A 4 -30.44 1.85 -3.18
C HIS A 4 -29.92 1.34 -4.53
N TRP A 5 -28.84 0.56 -4.56
CA TRP A 5 -28.23 0.06 -5.78
C TRP A 5 -27.96 -1.45 -5.81
N ARG A 6 -28.37 -2.15 -4.74
CA ARG A 6 -28.37 -3.61 -4.70
C ARG A 6 -29.73 -4.18 -5.11
N ASP A 7 -29.73 -5.11 -6.02
CA ASP A 7 -30.90 -5.93 -6.40
C ASP A 7 -31.08 -7.19 -5.54
N GLY A 8 -30.21 -7.40 -4.56
CA GLY A 8 -30.20 -8.60 -3.68
C GLY A 8 -29.56 -9.83 -4.32
N ALA A 9 -29.51 -9.93 -5.64
CA ALA A 9 -28.91 -11.05 -6.37
C ALA A 9 -27.44 -10.81 -6.72
N THR A 10 -27.07 -9.55 -6.98
CA THR A 10 -25.70 -9.17 -7.34
C THR A 10 -24.76 -9.33 -6.15
N PRO A 11 -23.67 -10.12 -6.30
CA PRO A 11 -22.67 -10.25 -5.25
C PRO A 11 -21.91 -8.94 -5.03
N VAL A 12 -21.61 -8.62 -3.78
CA VAL A 12 -20.78 -7.47 -3.39
C VAL A 12 -19.49 -7.98 -2.76
N VAL A 13 -18.38 -7.62 -3.37
CA VAL A 13 -17.04 -7.94 -2.84
C VAL A 13 -16.34 -6.64 -2.49
N MET A 14 -15.88 -6.54 -1.25
CA MET A 14 -15.25 -5.34 -0.72
C MET A 14 -13.78 -5.62 -0.38
N ALA A 15 -12.93 -4.63 -0.60
CA ALA A 15 -11.51 -4.67 -0.28
C ALA A 15 -11.09 -3.46 0.58
N GLY A 16 -9.95 -3.56 1.22
CA GLY A 16 -9.34 -2.46 1.96
C GLY A 16 -9.85 -2.30 3.39
N MET A 17 -9.87 -1.07 3.88
CA MET A 17 -10.08 -0.75 5.30
C MET A 17 -11.43 -1.19 5.88
N VAL A 18 -12.41 -1.49 5.05
CA VAL A 18 -13.69 -2.06 5.49
C VAL A 18 -13.50 -3.39 6.24
N GLY A 19 -12.43 -4.12 5.94
CA GLY A 19 -12.03 -5.38 6.57
C GLY A 19 -11.02 -5.23 7.72
N SER A 20 -10.71 -4.02 8.16
CA SER A 20 -9.81 -3.79 9.29
C SER A 20 -10.54 -3.88 10.64
N ASN A 21 -9.77 -3.83 11.74
CA ASN A 21 -10.30 -3.79 13.11
C ASN A 21 -11.09 -2.51 13.42
N VAL A 22 -10.92 -1.44 12.62
CA VAL A 22 -11.71 -0.20 12.70
C VAL A 22 -12.72 -0.09 11.57
N GLY A 23 -12.83 -1.12 10.73
CA GLY A 23 -13.79 -1.20 9.62
C GLY A 23 -15.12 -1.82 10.03
N TRP A 24 -15.89 -2.30 9.03
CA TRP A 24 -17.20 -2.93 9.28
C TRP A 24 -17.08 -4.28 10.00
N LYS A 25 -16.20 -5.16 9.48
CA LYS A 25 -15.93 -6.47 10.09
C LYS A 25 -14.48 -6.86 9.83
N ASN A 26 -13.81 -7.26 10.88
CA ASN A 26 -12.41 -7.69 10.75
C ASN A 26 -12.31 -8.94 9.89
N ALA A 27 -11.67 -8.82 8.74
CA ALA A 27 -11.29 -9.93 7.87
C ALA A 27 -9.85 -10.37 8.20
N PRO A 28 -9.53 -11.67 8.15
CA PRO A 28 -8.20 -12.15 8.50
C PRO A 28 -7.14 -11.65 7.52
N TYR A 29 -5.87 -11.85 7.89
CA TYR A 29 -4.74 -11.75 7.00
C TYR A 29 -4.29 -13.15 6.60
N LEU A 30 -3.99 -13.35 5.32
CA LEU A 30 -3.33 -14.56 4.82
C LEU A 30 -1.82 -14.42 4.98
N PRO A 31 -1.16 -15.37 5.65
CA PRO A 31 0.30 -15.35 5.76
C PRO A 31 0.96 -15.68 4.41
N LEU A 32 2.08 -15.03 4.12
CA LEU A 32 2.90 -15.33 2.95
C LEU A 32 3.89 -16.47 3.24
N PRO A 33 4.25 -17.28 2.20
CA PRO A 33 3.77 -17.20 0.80
C PRO A 33 2.31 -17.64 0.65
N ALA A 34 1.55 -16.98 -0.22
CA ALA A 34 0.15 -17.29 -0.49
C ALA A 34 -0.11 -17.34 -2.00
N ALA A 35 -0.89 -18.30 -2.45
CA ALA A 35 -1.32 -18.35 -3.84
C ALA A 35 -2.32 -17.22 -4.14
N PHE A 36 -2.29 -16.68 -5.35
CA PHE A 36 -3.27 -15.68 -5.77
C PHE A 36 -4.72 -16.20 -5.68
N SER A 37 -4.93 -17.51 -5.89
CA SER A 37 -6.21 -18.17 -5.73
C SER A 37 -6.75 -18.12 -4.31
N ASP A 38 -5.87 -18.16 -3.29
CA ASP A 38 -6.26 -18.21 -1.89
C ASP A 38 -6.96 -16.93 -1.46
N ILE A 39 -6.60 -15.79 -2.06
CA ILE A 39 -7.24 -14.50 -1.80
C ILE A 39 -8.74 -14.58 -2.12
N GLY A 40 -9.10 -15.20 -3.26
CA GLY A 40 -10.50 -15.36 -3.65
C GLY A 40 -11.25 -16.49 -2.94
N GLN A 41 -10.53 -17.46 -2.35
CA GLN A 41 -11.12 -18.60 -1.64
C GLN A 41 -11.40 -18.32 -0.15
N GLN A 42 -10.74 -17.33 0.44
CA GLN A 42 -10.84 -17.03 1.87
C GLN A 42 -11.57 -15.72 2.15
N LEU A 43 -12.63 -15.47 1.38
CA LEU A 43 -13.49 -14.30 1.58
C LEU A 43 -14.24 -14.40 2.93
N THR A 44 -14.35 -13.28 3.63
CA THR A 44 -15.11 -13.16 4.86
C THR A 44 -16.54 -12.75 4.55
N ALA A 45 -17.51 -13.63 4.77
CA ALA A 45 -18.92 -13.32 4.61
C ALA A 45 -19.39 -12.33 5.71
N VAL A 46 -20.12 -11.30 5.31
CA VAL A 46 -20.65 -10.25 6.20
C VAL A 46 -22.15 -10.04 6.05
N GLY A 47 -22.78 -10.74 5.12
CA GLY A 47 -24.22 -10.72 4.84
C GLY A 47 -24.52 -11.54 3.60
N ASP A 48 -25.80 -11.58 3.22
CA ASP A 48 -26.24 -12.28 2.01
C ASP A 48 -25.61 -11.66 0.77
N ASN A 49 -24.86 -12.48 0.04
CA ASN A 49 -24.10 -12.04 -1.15
C ASN A 49 -23.13 -10.87 -0.90
N ILE A 50 -22.57 -10.76 0.33
CA ILE A 50 -21.60 -9.72 0.67
C ILE A 50 -20.36 -10.34 1.32
N TRP A 51 -19.18 -10.03 0.76
CA TRP A 51 -17.90 -10.55 1.24
C TRP A 51 -16.86 -9.47 1.33
N ILE A 52 -15.89 -9.69 2.22
CA ILE A 52 -14.68 -8.88 2.35
C ILE A 52 -13.47 -9.71 1.99
N ILE A 53 -12.60 -9.16 1.16
CA ILE A 53 -11.31 -9.76 0.77
C ILE A 53 -10.36 -9.75 1.97
N PRO A 54 -9.64 -10.87 2.25
CA PRO A 54 -8.63 -10.89 3.30
C PRO A 54 -7.44 -10.00 2.94
N GLY A 55 -6.76 -9.45 3.95
CA GLY A 55 -5.45 -8.84 3.74
C GLY A 55 -4.35 -9.88 3.58
N LEU A 56 -3.12 -9.43 3.39
CA LEU A 56 -1.92 -10.27 3.39
C LEU A 56 -0.98 -9.84 4.51
N CYS A 57 -0.25 -10.80 5.10
CA CYS A 57 0.77 -10.50 6.10
C CYS A 57 2.06 -11.28 5.87
N VAL A 58 3.17 -10.65 6.24
CA VAL A 58 4.44 -11.32 6.50
C VAL A 58 4.70 -11.26 7.98
N CYS A 59 5.06 -12.39 8.57
CA CYS A 59 5.36 -12.50 9.98
C CYS A 59 6.58 -13.42 10.14
N ARG A 60 7.76 -12.86 9.95
CA ARG A 60 9.07 -13.54 10.08
C ARG A 60 10.01 -12.65 10.88
N ASP A 61 11.03 -13.21 11.47
CA ASP A 61 11.97 -12.53 12.38
C ASP A 61 12.62 -11.27 11.78
N ASP A 62 12.81 -11.25 10.47
CA ASP A 62 13.39 -10.12 9.74
C ASP A 62 12.37 -9.24 8.98
N ASN A 63 11.08 -9.62 9.02
CA ASN A 63 10.04 -8.95 8.24
C ASN A 63 8.65 -9.10 8.86
N TYR A 64 8.12 -7.99 9.41
CA TYR A 64 6.75 -7.89 9.89
C TYR A 64 6.01 -6.84 9.08
N ASN A 65 5.13 -7.27 8.19
CA ASN A 65 4.39 -6.38 7.29
C ASN A 65 2.96 -6.85 7.09
N VAL A 66 2.07 -5.89 6.83
CA VAL A 66 0.68 -6.14 6.46
C VAL A 66 0.28 -5.27 5.27
N MET A 67 -0.62 -5.78 4.43
CA MET A 67 -1.33 -4.97 3.44
C MET A 67 -2.81 -5.30 3.46
N ARG A 68 -3.64 -4.32 3.12
CA ARG A 68 -5.09 -4.50 3.02
C ARG A 68 -5.67 -3.54 1.99
N GLY A 69 -6.08 -4.10 0.86
CA GLY A 69 -6.56 -3.39 -0.32
C GLY A 69 -5.61 -3.56 -1.51
N GLU A 70 -4.31 -3.50 -1.26
CA GLU A 70 -3.27 -3.65 -2.29
C GLU A 70 -3.24 -5.06 -2.90
N GLU A 71 -3.64 -6.10 -2.15
CA GLU A 71 -3.78 -7.47 -2.68
C GLU A 71 -4.75 -7.52 -3.87
N THR A 72 -5.81 -6.73 -3.83
CA THR A 72 -6.80 -6.64 -4.92
C THR A 72 -6.20 -5.92 -6.15
N GLN A 73 -5.46 -4.84 -5.90
CA GLN A 73 -4.73 -4.13 -6.97
C GLN A 73 -3.68 -5.03 -7.62
N LEU A 74 -3.00 -5.84 -6.80
CA LEU A 74 -1.98 -6.79 -7.27
C LEU A 74 -2.56 -7.87 -8.19
N LEU A 75 -3.76 -8.38 -7.86
CA LEU A 75 -4.50 -9.30 -8.76
C LEU A 75 -4.74 -8.67 -10.13
N GLY A 76 -5.19 -7.42 -10.15
CA GLY A 76 -5.41 -6.66 -11.39
C GLY A 76 -4.11 -6.38 -12.14
N ALA A 77 -3.08 -5.91 -11.46
CA ALA A 77 -1.77 -5.63 -12.05
C ALA A 77 -1.15 -6.88 -12.68
N ARG A 78 -1.22 -8.01 -11.98
CA ARG A 78 -0.74 -9.31 -12.51
C ARG A 78 -1.48 -9.72 -13.78
N ALA A 79 -2.78 -9.50 -13.86
CA ALA A 79 -3.57 -9.84 -15.03
C ALA A 79 -3.21 -8.97 -16.26
N LEU A 80 -2.88 -7.70 -16.03
CA LEU A 80 -2.54 -6.74 -17.08
C LEU A 80 -1.07 -6.78 -17.49
N ALA A 81 -0.17 -6.92 -16.54
CA ALA A 81 1.28 -6.87 -16.74
C ALA A 81 1.98 -7.84 -15.76
N PRO A 82 2.05 -9.14 -16.07
CA PRO A 82 2.73 -10.11 -15.22
C PRO A 82 4.21 -9.73 -14.99
N SER A 83 4.61 -9.69 -13.73
CA SER A 83 5.98 -9.37 -13.31
C SER A 83 6.38 -10.20 -12.09
N SER A 84 7.66 -10.24 -11.77
CA SER A 84 8.17 -10.80 -10.53
C SER A 84 8.28 -9.77 -9.40
N VAL A 85 8.22 -8.48 -9.74
CA VAL A 85 8.29 -7.39 -8.77
C VAL A 85 7.18 -6.38 -9.09
N TYR A 86 6.42 -5.99 -8.08
CA TYR A 86 5.42 -4.93 -8.17
C TYR A 86 5.75 -3.85 -7.15
N VAL A 87 5.71 -2.60 -7.59
CA VAL A 87 5.85 -1.43 -6.73
C VAL A 87 4.52 -0.69 -6.74
N MET A 88 3.94 -0.52 -5.57
CA MET A 88 2.62 0.07 -5.38
C MET A 88 2.75 1.34 -4.53
N PRO A 89 2.98 2.51 -5.17
CA PRO A 89 3.13 3.77 -4.48
C PRO A 89 1.84 4.19 -3.75
N GLY A 90 1.99 4.86 -2.62
CA GLY A 90 0.86 5.35 -1.83
C GLY A 90 1.33 6.00 -0.53
N THR A 91 0.41 6.15 0.42
CA THR A 91 0.72 6.54 1.80
C THR A 91 1.82 5.63 2.37
N HIS A 92 1.63 4.33 2.15
CA HIS A 92 2.61 3.27 2.44
C HIS A 92 2.91 2.52 1.14
N CYS A 93 4.10 2.69 0.60
CA CYS A 93 4.52 2.04 -0.64
C CYS A 93 4.83 0.56 -0.38
N LYS A 94 4.21 -0.34 -1.15
CA LYS A 94 4.50 -1.78 -1.08
C LYS A 94 5.46 -2.18 -2.20
N TRP A 95 6.48 -2.95 -1.83
CA TRP A 95 7.39 -3.64 -2.73
C TRP A 95 7.13 -5.12 -2.62
N VAL A 96 6.56 -5.71 -3.65
CA VAL A 96 6.03 -7.08 -3.63
C VAL A 96 6.84 -7.97 -4.55
N LEU A 97 7.25 -9.13 -4.04
CA LEU A 97 7.86 -10.22 -4.80
C LEU A 97 6.82 -11.31 -5.06
N ALA A 98 6.61 -11.64 -6.32
CA ALA A 98 5.65 -12.65 -6.73
C ALA A 98 6.18 -13.46 -7.93
N ASP A 99 5.51 -14.55 -8.23
CA ASP A 99 5.64 -15.25 -9.50
C ASP A 99 4.28 -15.37 -10.18
N ARG A 100 4.14 -16.31 -11.12
CA ARG A 100 2.87 -16.51 -11.83
C ARG A 100 1.76 -17.08 -10.96
N LEU A 101 2.08 -17.73 -9.84
CA LEU A 101 1.14 -18.51 -9.03
C LEU A 101 0.91 -17.88 -7.65
N GLN A 102 1.94 -17.29 -7.05
CA GLN A 102 1.91 -16.89 -5.65
C GLN A 102 2.69 -15.61 -5.37
N ILE A 103 2.34 -14.99 -4.26
CA ILE A 103 3.05 -13.87 -3.65
C ILE A 103 4.00 -14.46 -2.60
N HIS A 104 5.29 -14.15 -2.73
CA HIS A 104 6.32 -14.70 -1.86
C HIS A 104 6.62 -13.84 -0.66
N ASP A 105 6.70 -12.53 -0.88
CA ASP A 105 7.12 -11.56 0.13
C ASP A 105 6.69 -10.15 -0.23
N PHE A 106 6.63 -9.26 0.74
CA PHE A 106 6.58 -7.83 0.50
C PHE A 106 7.20 -7.04 1.66
N ARG A 107 7.63 -5.84 1.34
CA ARG A 107 8.07 -4.84 2.31
C ARG A 107 7.29 -3.55 2.11
N THR A 108 7.06 -2.86 3.21
CA THR A 108 6.40 -1.56 3.22
C THR A 108 7.42 -0.47 3.49
N VAL A 109 7.38 0.58 2.68
CA VAL A 109 8.18 1.79 2.87
C VAL A 109 7.24 2.96 3.11
N LEU A 110 7.44 3.68 4.21
CA LEU A 110 6.73 4.92 4.48
C LEU A 110 7.18 5.98 3.48
N THR A 111 6.29 6.37 2.58
CA THR A 111 6.58 7.37 1.54
C THR A 111 5.62 8.54 1.63
N GLY A 112 4.39 8.39 1.19
CA GLY A 112 3.41 9.48 1.21
C GLY A 112 3.11 9.99 2.63
N GLU A 113 2.99 9.12 3.62
CA GLU A 113 2.81 9.53 5.01
C GLU A 113 4.01 10.30 5.54
N LEU A 114 5.23 9.78 5.36
CA LEU A 114 6.44 10.44 5.82
C LEU A 114 6.59 11.82 5.16
N HIS A 115 6.36 11.90 3.85
CA HIS A 115 6.38 13.18 3.12
C HIS A 115 5.37 14.18 3.70
N HIS A 116 4.13 13.74 3.94
CA HIS A 116 3.09 14.60 4.53
C HIS A 116 3.50 15.09 5.93
N LEU A 117 3.96 14.18 6.79
CA LEU A 117 4.37 14.52 8.16
C LEU A 117 5.55 15.49 8.17
N LEU A 118 6.54 15.30 7.31
CA LEU A 118 7.69 16.20 7.20
C LEU A 118 7.29 17.60 6.74
N LEU A 119 6.40 17.72 5.77
CA LEU A 119 5.93 19.01 5.28
C LEU A 119 5.01 19.72 6.27
N GLN A 120 4.07 19.02 6.88
CA GLN A 120 3.00 19.64 7.65
C GLN A 120 3.28 19.71 9.16
N HIS A 121 4.08 18.80 9.69
CA HIS A 121 4.23 18.60 11.13
C HIS A 121 5.68 18.58 11.63
N SER A 122 6.64 18.97 10.80
CA SER A 122 8.04 19.04 11.20
C SER A 122 8.67 20.40 10.95
N LEU A 123 9.82 20.63 11.60
CA LEU A 123 10.63 21.82 11.34
C LEU A 123 11.21 21.84 9.92
N ILE A 124 11.28 20.72 9.23
CA ILE A 124 11.79 20.63 7.85
C ILE A 124 10.84 21.37 6.91
N GLY A 125 9.52 21.22 7.10
CA GLY A 125 8.51 21.89 6.30
C GLY A 125 8.16 23.32 6.77
N ALA A 126 8.61 23.73 7.95
CA ALA A 126 8.23 25.01 8.53
C ALA A 126 8.80 26.19 7.73
N GLY A 127 7.91 27.05 7.25
CA GLY A 127 8.28 28.25 6.48
C GLY A 127 8.56 28.01 4.99
N LEU A 128 8.41 26.78 4.50
CA LEU A 128 8.48 26.53 3.06
C LEU A 128 7.30 27.18 2.32
N PRO A 129 7.52 27.68 1.10
CA PRO A 129 6.42 28.15 0.26
C PRO A 129 5.47 27.01 -0.12
N PRO A 130 4.27 27.33 -0.66
CA PRO A 130 3.39 26.31 -1.21
C PRO A 130 4.12 25.41 -2.21
N GLN A 131 3.88 24.11 -2.12
CA GLN A 131 4.53 23.14 -2.99
C GLN A 131 3.97 23.26 -4.41
N GLU A 132 4.86 23.37 -5.39
CA GLU A 132 4.54 23.38 -6.81
C GLU A 132 5.12 22.15 -7.50
N MET A 133 4.42 21.65 -8.53
CA MET A 133 4.94 20.54 -9.33
C MET A 133 6.12 21.01 -10.19
N SER A 134 7.29 20.40 -9.99
CA SER A 134 8.47 20.59 -10.80
C SER A 134 9.13 19.24 -11.11
N ALA A 135 9.07 18.83 -12.38
CA ALA A 135 9.69 17.58 -12.82
C ALA A 135 11.22 17.60 -12.63
N ASP A 136 11.85 18.75 -12.86
CA ASP A 136 13.30 18.90 -12.73
C ASP A 136 13.74 18.81 -11.27
N ALA A 137 13.02 19.48 -10.37
CA ALA A 137 13.29 19.40 -8.93
C ALA A 137 13.07 17.97 -8.39
N PHE A 138 12.02 17.29 -8.86
CA PHE A 138 11.77 15.89 -8.52
C PHE A 138 12.91 14.98 -9.00
N ALA A 139 13.34 15.11 -10.25
CA ALA A 139 14.43 14.33 -10.83
C ALA A 139 15.76 14.56 -10.08
N ALA A 140 16.06 15.82 -9.74
CA ALA A 140 17.25 16.16 -8.96
C ALA A 140 17.22 15.55 -7.55
N GLY A 141 16.08 15.62 -6.87
CA GLY A 141 15.88 15.00 -5.55
C GLY A 141 16.00 13.48 -5.59
N LEU A 142 15.41 12.84 -6.59
CA LEU A 142 15.52 11.40 -6.82
C LEU A 142 16.98 10.97 -7.03
N GLN A 143 17.71 11.67 -7.91
CA GLN A 143 19.11 11.37 -8.16
C GLN A 143 19.98 11.55 -6.91
N ARG A 144 19.69 12.57 -6.10
CA ARG A 144 20.36 12.78 -4.82
C ARG A 144 20.12 11.62 -3.86
N GLY A 145 18.86 11.15 -3.73
CA GLY A 145 18.51 10.00 -2.89
C GLY A 145 19.14 8.69 -3.35
N ILE A 146 19.27 8.47 -4.66
CA ILE A 146 19.95 7.30 -5.23
C ILE A 146 21.45 7.33 -4.90
N ASN A 147 22.09 8.48 -5.03
CA ASN A 147 23.52 8.64 -4.80
C ASN A 147 23.91 8.55 -3.32
N ASN A 148 22.98 8.90 -2.42
CA ASN A 148 23.17 8.83 -0.98
C ASN A 148 21.92 8.28 -0.28
N PRO A 149 21.89 6.98 0.04
CA PRO A 149 20.73 6.36 0.68
C PRO A 149 20.55 6.71 2.18
N ALA A 150 21.46 7.50 2.76
CA ALA A 150 21.35 7.95 4.15
C ALA A 150 20.28 9.05 4.28
N VAL A 151 19.01 8.66 4.37
CA VAL A 151 17.86 9.56 4.31
C VAL A 151 17.86 10.61 5.43
N LEU A 152 18.11 10.23 6.68
CA LEU A 152 17.98 11.13 7.83
C LEU A 152 18.89 12.37 7.76
N PRO A 153 20.19 12.27 7.47
CA PRO A 153 21.02 13.45 7.25
C PRO A 153 20.52 14.33 6.11
N GLN A 154 20.11 13.74 4.99
CA GLN A 154 19.63 14.47 3.83
C GLN A 154 18.34 15.26 4.08
N LEU A 155 17.46 14.77 4.95
CA LEU A 155 16.23 15.49 5.30
C LEU A 155 16.53 16.86 5.94
N PHE A 156 17.55 16.94 6.79
CA PHE A 156 17.96 18.23 7.38
C PHE A 156 18.62 19.15 6.35
N GLU A 157 19.35 18.60 5.40
CA GLU A 157 19.95 19.38 4.32
C GLU A 157 18.89 20.08 3.45
N VAL A 158 17.71 19.46 3.25
CA VAL A 158 16.58 20.11 2.56
C VAL A 158 16.21 21.43 3.25
N ARG A 159 16.10 21.42 4.59
CA ARG A 159 15.81 22.63 5.36
C ARG A 159 16.94 23.66 5.27
N ALA A 160 18.20 23.22 5.31
CA ALA A 160 19.36 24.10 5.33
C ALA A 160 19.68 24.72 3.98
N SER A 161 19.14 24.19 2.88
CA SER A 161 19.37 24.69 1.51
C SER A 161 18.34 25.74 1.07
N HIS A 162 17.37 26.06 1.90
CA HIS A 162 16.37 27.13 1.74
C HIS A 162 16.57 28.19 2.82
#